data_9a0e1dc9d69fa56da56cb47fb3606a23
#
_entry.id   9a0e1dc9d69fa56da56cb47fb3606a23
#
_cell.length_a   1.000
_cell.length_b   1.000
_cell.length_c   1.000
_cell.angle_alpha   90.00
_cell.angle_beta   90.00
_cell.angle_gamma   90.00
#
_symmetry.space_group_name_H-M   'P 1'
#
loop_
_entity.id
_entity.type
_entity.pdbx_description
1 polymer ?
#
loop_
_entity_poly.entity_id
_entity_poly.type
_entity_poly.pdbx_seq_one_letter_code
_entity_poly.pdbx_strand_id
1 'polypeptide(L)'
;MNGETYNTLTALLLGTALLALIVSVFSLAAIAWPWRAATRGRHLRRFLGSLFAAVVLVATHQAMLWWVFLPSLGRKQMAEYEAARNERVEASTRLSVGDQVPFIQFRDIEGNSVDLRAPGKLTLINFFATWCGPCQQEMPHLEAIWRKYQKQPHFRMLVIGREESEASVKEHFAKHQFTFPGVADPDRKIFDHFADN
;
A
#
# COMPACT_ATOMS: atom_id res chain seq x y z
N MET A 1 -9.56 -9.38 -7.28
CA MET A 1 -8.94 -10.07 -8.43
C MET A 1 -10.03 -10.21 -9.47
N ASN A 2 -9.91 -9.47 -10.59
CA ASN A 2 -10.93 -9.49 -11.64
C ASN A 2 -10.85 -10.83 -12.38
N GLY A 3 -11.97 -11.27 -13.00
CA GLY A 3 -12.03 -12.52 -13.75
C GLY A 3 -10.95 -12.67 -14.83
N GLU A 4 -10.50 -11.58 -15.45
CA GLU A 4 -9.41 -11.57 -16.42
C GLU A 4 -8.04 -11.96 -15.83
N THR A 5 -7.72 -11.45 -14.63
CA THR A 5 -6.44 -11.80 -13.97
C THR A 5 -6.42 -13.24 -13.49
N TYR A 6 -7.58 -13.76 -13.06
CA TYR A 6 -7.72 -15.17 -12.71
C TYR A 6 -7.55 -16.07 -13.95
N ASN A 7 -8.19 -15.70 -15.06
CA ASN A 7 -8.09 -16.46 -16.32
C ASN A 7 -6.67 -16.44 -16.91
N THR A 8 -5.97 -15.32 -16.83
CA THR A 8 -4.58 -15.25 -17.31
C THR A 8 -3.61 -16.05 -16.44
N LEU A 9 -3.77 -16.01 -15.11
CA LEU A 9 -2.98 -16.83 -14.18
C LEU A 9 -3.23 -18.33 -14.38
N THR A 10 -4.48 -18.75 -14.54
CA THR A 10 -4.82 -20.15 -14.81
C THR A 10 -4.30 -20.62 -16.18
N ALA A 11 -4.40 -19.81 -17.22
CA ALA A 11 -3.84 -20.11 -18.53
C ALA A 11 -2.30 -20.27 -18.51
N LEU A 12 -1.60 -19.43 -17.75
CA LEU A 12 -0.15 -19.51 -17.57
C LEU A 12 0.27 -20.74 -16.77
N LEU A 13 -0.46 -21.07 -15.69
CA LEU A 13 -0.20 -22.29 -14.91
C LEU A 13 -0.48 -23.55 -15.72
N LEU A 14 -1.56 -23.58 -16.50
CA LEU A 14 -1.86 -24.70 -17.41
C LEU A 14 -0.82 -24.82 -18.52
N GLY A 15 -0.34 -23.72 -19.09
CA GLY A 15 0.73 -23.69 -20.09
C GLY A 15 2.05 -24.27 -19.57
N THR A 16 2.44 -23.92 -18.34
CA THR A 16 3.66 -24.46 -17.71
C THR A 16 3.52 -25.95 -17.37
N ALA A 17 2.36 -26.37 -16.90
CA ALA A 17 2.08 -27.79 -16.63
C ALA A 17 2.10 -28.62 -17.92
N LEU A 18 1.51 -28.12 -19.00
CA LEU A 18 1.50 -28.77 -20.31
C LEU A 18 2.93 -28.92 -20.89
N LEU A 19 3.74 -27.87 -20.80
CA LEU A 19 5.16 -27.90 -21.21
C LEU A 19 5.96 -28.92 -20.41
N ALA A 20 5.79 -28.99 -19.11
CA ALA A 20 6.43 -29.96 -18.25
C ALA A 20 6.01 -31.39 -18.59
N LEU A 21 4.74 -31.62 -18.94
CA LEU A 21 4.19 -32.89 -19.33
C LEU A 21 4.73 -33.35 -20.70
N ILE A 22 4.82 -32.43 -21.68
CA ILE A 22 5.44 -32.70 -22.99
C ILE A 22 6.90 -33.08 -22.83
N VAL A 23 7.68 -32.35 -22.05
CA VAL A 23 9.10 -32.66 -21.78
C VAL A 23 9.24 -34.03 -21.11
N SER A 24 8.37 -34.38 -20.16
CA SER A 24 8.36 -35.68 -19.48
C SER A 24 8.05 -36.84 -20.44
N VAL A 25 7.06 -36.66 -21.31
CA VAL A 25 6.67 -37.69 -22.32
C VAL A 25 7.79 -37.90 -23.34
N PHE A 26 8.40 -36.83 -23.85
CA PHE A 26 9.55 -36.93 -24.77
C PHE A 26 10.77 -37.59 -24.09
N SER A 27 10.99 -37.30 -22.82
CA SER A 27 12.07 -37.92 -22.02
C SER A 27 11.84 -39.42 -21.85
N LEU A 28 10.61 -39.84 -21.53
CA LEU A 28 10.24 -41.26 -21.40
C LEU A 28 10.30 -41.99 -22.75
N ALA A 29 9.84 -41.39 -23.83
CA ALA A 29 9.92 -41.95 -25.17
C ALA A 29 11.39 -42.16 -25.63
N ALA A 30 12.28 -41.23 -25.28
CA ALA A 30 13.71 -41.35 -25.57
C ALA A 30 14.40 -42.45 -24.77
N ILE A 31 13.93 -42.78 -23.56
CA ILE A 31 14.45 -43.89 -22.74
C ILE A 31 13.96 -45.26 -23.28
N ALA A 32 12.72 -45.32 -23.78
CA ALA A 32 12.10 -46.54 -24.27
C ALA A 32 12.59 -47.00 -25.68
N TRP A 33 13.35 -46.15 -26.42
CA TRP A 33 13.81 -46.47 -27.76
C TRP A 33 14.98 -47.46 -27.74
N PRO A 34 14.93 -48.62 -28.50
CA PRO A 34 15.98 -49.64 -28.50
C PRO A 34 17.26 -49.11 -29.18
N TRP A 35 18.32 -48.91 -28.41
CA TRP A 35 19.57 -48.29 -28.84
C TRP A 35 20.60 -49.32 -29.28
N ARG A 36 21.08 -49.25 -30.51
CA ARG A 36 22.26 -50.01 -30.95
C ARG A 36 23.54 -49.40 -30.32
N ALA A 37 24.39 -50.23 -29.74
CA ALA A 37 25.53 -49.85 -28.91
C ALA A 37 26.51 -48.85 -29.57
N ALA A 38 26.73 -48.91 -30.90
CA ALA A 38 27.67 -48.06 -31.63
C ALA A 38 27.28 -46.60 -31.79
N THR A 39 26.00 -46.25 -31.57
CA THR A 39 25.49 -44.85 -31.70
C THR A 39 25.18 -44.21 -30.36
N ARG A 40 25.32 -44.94 -29.27
CA ARG A 40 24.89 -44.56 -27.91
C ARG A 40 25.44 -43.20 -27.44
N GLY A 41 26.71 -42.91 -27.70
CA GLY A 41 27.34 -41.67 -27.24
C GLY A 41 26.84 -40.40 -27.98
N ARG A 42 26.56 -40.51 -29.28
CA ARG A 42 26.03 -39.38 -30.07
C ARG A 42 24.57 -39.05 -29.72
N HIS A 43 23.77 -40.06 -29.50
CA HIS A 43 22.37 -39.91 -29.13
C HIS A 43 22.23 -39.41 -27.69
N LEU A 44 23.04 -39.90 -26.76
CA LEU A 44 23.06 -39.43 -25.38
C LEU A 44 23.41 -37.93 -25.30
N ARG A 45 24.41 -37.46 -26.06
CA ARG A 45 24.78 -36.03 -26.14
C ARG A 45 23.64 -35.17 -26.70
N ARG A 46 22.94 -35.64 -27.74
CA ARG A 46 21.78 -34.94 -28.31
C ARG A 46 20.62 -34.88 -27.31
N PHE A 47 20.36 -35.99 -26.60
CA PHE A 47 19.33 -36.05 -25.56
C PHE A 47 19.64 -35.10 -24.40
N LEU A 48 20.85 -35.14 -23.86
CA LEU A 48 21.27 -34.23 -22.79
C LEU A 48 21.23 -32.79 -23.22
N GLY A 49 21.57 -32.46 -24.46
CA GLY A 49 21.46 -31.13 -25.04
C GLY A 49 20.01 -30.64 -25.15
N SER A 50 19.08 -31.51 -25.59
CA SER A 50 17.65 -31.15 -25.66
C SER A 50 17.02 -31.00 -24.27
N LEU A 51 17.40 -31.83 -23.31
CA LEU A 51 16.97 -31.74 -21.94
C LEU A 51 17.45 -30.42 -21.30
N PHE A 52 18.73 -30.08 -21.50
CA PHE A 52 19.28 -28.81 -21.01
C PHE A 52 18.57 -27.60 -21.64
N ALA A 53 18.33 -27.61 -22.96
CA ALA A 53 17.59 -26.53 -23.62
C ALA A 53 16.15 -26.40 -23.06
N ALA A 54 15.47 -27.49 -22.81
CA ALA A 54 14.13 -27.49 -22.21
C ALA A 54 14.15 -26.92 -20.79
N VAL A 55 15.11 -27.28 -19.95
CA VAL A 55 15.27 -26.73 -18.59
C VAL A 55 15.55 -25.23 -18.64
N VAL A 56 16.42 -24.78 -19.55
CA VAL A 56 16.69 -23.34 -19.73
C VAL A 56 15.44 -22.58 -20.15
N LEU A 57 14.65 -23.12 -21.09
CA LEU A 57 13.40 -22.49 -21.52
C LEU A 57 12.39 -22.39 -20.39
N VAL A 58 12.24 -23.45 -19.59
CA VAL A 58 11.34 -23.41 -18.42
C VAL A 58 11.86 -22.40 -17.38
N ALA A 59 13.15 -22.40 -17.09
CA ALA A 59 13.74 -21.47 -16.13
C ALA A 59 13.60 -19.99 -16.56
N THR A 60 13.84 -19.70 -17.85
CA THR A 60 13.67 -18.33 -18.38
C THR A 60 12.20 -17.90 -18.36
N HIS A 61 11.28 -18.81 -18.69
CA HIS A 61 9.85 -18.55 -18.60
C HIS A 61 9.41 -18.25 -17.16
N GLN A 62 9.84 -19.07 -16.19
CA GLN A 62 9.57 -18.84 -14.78
C GLN A 62 10.18 -17.52 -14.28
N ALA A 63 11.43 -17.24 -14.65
CA ALA A 63 12.07 -15.98 -14.30
C ALA A 63 11.27 -14.77 -14.86
N MET A 64 10.82 -14.84 -16.11
CA MET A 64 9.99 -13.79 -16.71
C MET A 64 8.67 -13.58 -15.97
N LEU A 65 8.01 -14.67 -15.54
CA LEU A 65 6.78 -14.59 -14.73
C LEU A 65 7.03 -13.93 -13.39
N TRP A 66 8.04 -14.38 -12.64
CA TRP A 66 8.30 -13.87 -11.29
C TRP A 66 8.88 -12.46 -11.26
N TRP A 67 9.77 -12.12 -12.20
CA TRP A 67 10.51 -10.86 -12.16
C TRP A 67 9.89 -9.73 -12.98
N VAL A 68 9.10 -10.04 -14.00
CA VAL A 68 8.53 -9.05 -14.92
C VAL A 68 7.01 -9.00 -14.81
N PHE A 69 6.35 -10.13 -14.99
CA PHE A 69 4.88 -10.17 -15.13
C PHE A 69 4.15 -9.94 -13.82
N LEU A 70 4.46 -10.69 -12.76
CA LEU A 70 3.79 -10.55 -11.46
C LEU A 70 3.99 -9.15 -10.84
N PRO A 71 5.20 -8.57 -10.82
CA PRO A 71 5.38 -7.20 -10.33
C PRO A 71 4.66 -6.15 -11.18
N SER A 72 4.52 -6.37 -12.50
CA SER A 72 3.78 -5.44 -13.37
C SER A 72 2.28 -5.41 -13.10
N LEU A 73 1.70 -6.58 -12.78
CA LEU A 73 0.29 -6.68 -12.36
C LEU A 73 0.08 -5.99 -11.01
N GLY A 74 0.96 -6.24 -10.05
CA GLY A 74 0.89 -5.59 -8.73
C GLY A 74 0.96 -4.07 -8.84
N ARG A 75 1.86 -3.53 -9.66
CA ARG A 75 1.97 -2.08 -9.89
C ARG A 75 0.70 -1.48 -10.51
N LYS A 76 0.07 -2.14 -11.48
CA LYS A 76 -1.18 -1.67 -12.08
C LYS A 76 -2.32 -1.63 -11.07
N GLN A 77 -2.48 -2.71 -10.29
CA GLN A 77 -3.52 -2.76 -9.25
C GLN A 77 -3.31 -1.69 -8.17
N MET A 78 -2.06 -1.47 -7.75
CA MET A 78 -1.75 -0.41 -6.79
C MET A 78 -2.04 0.99 -7.38
N ALA A 79 -1.66 1.25 -8.64
CA ALA A 79 -1.95 2.52 -9.29
C ALA A 79 -3.46 2.78 -9.43
N GLU A 80 -4.25 1.77 -9.80
CA GLU A 80 -5.71 1.87 -9.86
C GLU A 80 -6.33 2.12 -8.48
N TYR A 81 -5.84 1.42 -7.45
CA TYR A 81 -6.26 1.62 -6.07
C TYR A 81 -5.94 3.04 -5.58
N GLU A 82 -4.72 3.52 -5.84
CA GLU A 82 -4.29 4.88 -5.46
C GLU A 82 -5.11 5.94 -6.20
N ALA A 83 -5.37 5.75 -7.49
CA ALA A 83 -6.22 6.66 -8.27
C ALA A 83 -7.65 6.74 -7.70
N ALA A 84 -8.28 5.59 -7.45
CA ALA A 84 -9.62 5.52 -6.87
C ALA A 84 -9.67 6.09 -5.44
N ARG A 85 -8.59 5.88 -4.65
CA ARG A 85 -8.46 6.47 -3.32
C ARG A 85 -8.36 7.99 -3.39
N ASN A 86 -7.51 8.51 -4.29
CA ASN A 86 -7.31 9.96 -4.44
C ASN A 86 -8.60 10.65 -4.91
N GLU A 87 -9.31 10.05 -5.87
CA GLU A 87 -10.62 10.55 -6.31
C GLU A 87 -11.62 10.64 -5.14
N ARG A 88 -11.69 9.63 -4.27
CA ARG A 88 -12.55 9.66 -3.08
C ARG A 88 -12.12 10.74 -2.10
N VAL A 89 -10.81 10.89 -1.87
CA VAL A 89 -10.27 11.93 -0.98
C VAL A 89 -10.62 13.32 -1.52
N GLU A 90 -10.38 13.56 -2.81
CA GLU A 90 -10.72 14.84 -3.44
C GLU A 90 -12.22 15.12 -3.38
N ALA A 91 -13.08 14.13 -3.65
CA ALA A 91 -14.53 14.28 -3.57
C ALA A 91 -15.03 14.55 -2.15
N SER A 92 -14.32 14.11 -1.12
CA SER A 92 -14.68 14.33 0.29
C SER A 92 -14.02 15.56 0.93
N THR A 93 -13.08 16.21 0.24
CA THR A 93 -12.33 17.35 0.76
C THR A 93 -12.96 18.65 0.26
N ARG A 94 -13.25 19.57 1.18
CA ARG A 94 -13.83 20.89 0.86
C ARG A 94 -12.82 21.94 0.45
N LEU A 95 -11.55 21.74 0.78
CA LEU A 95 -10.46 22.66 0.49
C LEU A 95 -9.53 22.11 -0.56
N SER A 96 -9.18 22.93 -1.53
CA SER A 96 -8.19 22.63 -2.57
C SER A 96 -6.86 23.34 -2.27
N VAL A 97 -5.80 22.88 -2.94
CA VAL A 97 -4.50 23.56 -2.85
C VAL A 97 -4.61 24.98 -3.37
N GLY A 98 -4.21 25.94 -2.52
CA GLY A 98 -4.33 27.38 -2.80
C GLY A 98 -5.52 28.06 -2.13
N ASP A 99 -6.46 27.31 -1.57
CA ASP A 99 -7.58 27.89 -0.84
C ASP A 99 -7.11 28.49 0.48
N GLN A 100 -7.83 29.52 0.90
CA GLN A 100 -7.58 30.12 2.22
C GLN A 100 -8.12 29.24 3.32
N VAL A 101 -7.30 29.00 4.34
CA VAL A 101 -7.70 28.27 5.54
C VAL A 101 -8.90 28.99 6.19
N PRO A 102 -9.95 28.26 6.59
CA PRO A 102 -11.11 28.85 7.25
C PRO A 102 -10.72 29.63 8.51
N PHE A 103 -11.44 30.74 8.76
CA PHE A 103 -11.28 31.48 10.02
C PHE A 103 -12.06 30.76 11.13
N ILE A 104 -11.35 29.92 11.90
CA ILE A 104 -11.92 29.16 13.01
C ILE A 104 -11.04 29.40 14.23
N GLN A 105 -11.67 29.80 15.34
CA GLN A 105 -11.02 29.89 16.64
C GLN A 105 -11.55 28.78 17.55
N PHE A 106 -10.66 28.03 18.14
CA PHE A 106 -10.98 26.96 19.09
C PHE A 106 -9.90 26.87 20.17
N ARG A 107 -10.10 25.99 21.14
CA ARG A 107 -9.11 25.69 22.18
C ARG A 107 -8.64 24.27 22.02
N ASP A 108 -7.36 24.04 22.32
CA ASP A 108 -6.84 22.68 22.49
C ASP A 108 -7.33 22.10 23.84
N ILE A 109 -7.05 20.80 24.05
CA ILE A 109 -7.42 20.11 25.29
C ILE A 109 -6.67 20.62 26.53
N GLU A 110 -5.66 21.46 26.37
CA GLU A 110 -4.95 22.14 27.46
C GLU A 110 -5.50 23.52 27.71
N GLY A 111 -6.48 24.00 26.93
CA GLY A 111 -7.13 25.29 27.07
C GLY A 111 -6.48 26.44 26.29
N ASN A 112 -5.41 26.17 25.52
CA ASN A 112 -4.75 27.18 24.72
C ASN A 112 -5.61 27.57 23.51
N SER A 113 -5.65 28.88 23.19
CA SER A 113 -6.35 29.37 22.00
C SER A 113 -5.56 29.04 20.74
N VAL A 114 -6.23 28.48 19.73
CA VAL A 114 -5.66 28.16 18.43
C VAL A 114 -6.28 29.02 17.35
N ASP A 115 -5.43 29.72 16.60
CA ASP A 115 -5.79 30.43 15.37
C ASP A 115 -5.06 29.75 14.18
N LEU A 116 -5.83 29.14 13.27
CA LEU A 116 -5.28 28.47 12.10
C LEU A 116 -4.63 29.42 11.10
N ARG A 117 -5.02 30.70 11.10
CA ARG A 117 -4.48 31.71 10.19
C ARG A 117 -3.24 32.42 10.74
N ALA A 118 -2.71 31.99 11.89
CA ALA A 118 -1.49 32.58 12.43
C ALA A 118 -0.36 32.57 11.38
N PRO A 119 0.21 33.74 11.02
CA PRO A 119 1.16 33.83 9.92
C PRO A 119 2.50 33.14 10.25
N GLY A 120 3.20 32.70 9.21
CA GLY A 120 4.55 32.16 9.34
C GLY A 120 4.62 30.75 9.97
N LYS A 121 3.49 30.02 10.07
CA LYS A 121 3.46 28.67 10.60
C LYS A 121 3.02 27.66 9.56
N LEU A 122 3.82 26.61 9.37
CA LEU A 122 3.38 25.39 8.72
C LEU A 122 2.56 24.58 9.74
N THR A 123 1.29 24.38 9.48
CA THR A 123 0.39 23.62 10.37
C THR A 123 0.03 22.28 9.75
N LEU A 124 0.37 21.20 10.43
CA LEU A 124 -0.13 19.86 10.11
C LEU A 124 -1.42 19.64 10.91
N ILE A 125 -2.52 19.35 10.22
CA ILE A 125 -3.80 19.00 10.83
C ILE A 125 -4.08 17.53 10.49
N ASN A 126 -4.39 16.74 11.52
CA ASN A 126 -4.85 15.36 11.36
C ASN A 126 -6.18 15.20 12.10
N PHE A 127 -7.14 14.56 11.44
CA PHE A 127 -8.42 14.19 12.06
C PHE A 127 -8.41 12.70 12.42
N PHE A 128 -8.83 12.38 13.63
CA PHE A 128 -8.93 11.00 14.11
C PHE A 128 -10.26 10.77 14.86
N ALA A 129 -10.56 9.50 15.09
CA ALA A 129 -11.56 9.08 16.07
C ALA A 129 -11.02 7.86 16.83
N THR A 130 -11.42 7.68 18.09
CA THR A 130 -10.96 6.59 18.95
C THR A 130 -11.34 5.19 18.43
N TRP A 131 -12.42 5.11 17.65
CA TRP A 131 -12.90 3.90 16.99
C TRP A 131 -12.31 3.66 15.59
N CYS A 132 -11.54 4.60 15.04
CA CYS A 132 -10.98 4.53 13.68
C CYS A 132 -9.68 3.70 13.69
N GLY A 133 -9.75 2.45 13.27
CA GLY A 133 -8.60 1.54 13.24
C GLY A 133 -7.39 2.05 12.44
N PRO A 134 -7.55 2.51 11.18
CA PRO A 134 -6.47 3.11 10.42
C PRO A 134 -5.85 4.34 11.08
N CYS A 135 -6.68 5.21 11.72
CA CYS A 135 -6.19 6.38 12.44
C CYS A 135 -5.26 5.98 13.60
N GLN A 136 -5.61 4.91 14.33
CA GLN A 136 -4.79 4.39 15.43
C GLN A 136 -3.41 3.91 14.96
N GLN A 137 -3.32 3.36 13.76
CA GLN A 137 -2.05 2.92 13.16
C GLN A 137 -1.17 4.11 12.72
N GLU A 138 -1.77 5.24 12.35
CA GLU A 138 -1.07 6.45 11.95
C GLU A 138 -0.53 7.27 13.14
N MET A 139 -1.24 7.30 14.25
CA MET A 139 -0.91 8.16 15.40
C MET A 139 0.52 8.00 15.95
N PRO A 140 1.12 6.81 16.05
CA PRO A 140 2.54 6.69 16.45
C PRO A 140 3.50 7.38 15.48
N HIS A 141 3.19 7.42 14.18
CA HIS A 141 3.99 8.13 13.19
C HIS A 141 3.86 9.64 13.34
N LEU A 142 2.66 10.13 13.65
CA LEU A 142 2.42 11.55 13.99
C LEU A 142 3.19 11.95 15.26
N GLU A 143 3.21 11.10 16.28
CA GLU A 143 4.01 11.34 17.48
C GLU A 143 5.52 11.44 17.17
N ALA A 144 6.03 10.59 16.29
CA ALA A 144 7.42 10.68 15.86
C ALA A 144 7.72 11.99 15.11
N ILE A 145 6.81 12.44 14.24
CA ILE A 145 6.91 13.74 13.55
C ILE A 145 6.87 14.88 14.58
N TRP A 146 5.92 14.85 15.51
CA TRP A 146 5.80 15.84 16.55
C TRP A 146 7.08 15.94 17.38
N ARG A 147 7.59 14.86 17.92
CA ARG A 147 8.85 14.84 18.71
C ARG A 147 10.02 15.43 17.96
N LYS A 148 10.09 15.21 16.65
CA LYS A 148 11.15 15.75 15.78
C LYS A 148 11.04 17.25 15.57
N TYR A 149 9.82 17.78 15.37
CA TYR A 149 9.62 19.15 14.91
C TYR A 149 9.00 20.10 15.94
N GLN A 150 8.53 19.65 17.10
CA GLN A 150 7.87 20.47 18.12
C GLN A 150 8.66 21.71 18.57
N LYS A 151 9.98 21.67 18.49
CA LYS A 151 10.86 22.79 18.87
C LYS A 151 11.08 23.79 17.72
N GLN A 152 10.58 23.53 16.54
CA GLN A 152 10.72 24.43 15.39
C GLN A 152 9.70 25.56 15.50
N PRO A 153 10.13 26.84 15.49
CA PRO A 153 9.22 27.97 15.72
C PRO A 153 8.15 28.12 14.62
N HIS A 154 8.42 27.59 13.44
CA HIS A 154 7.51 27.68 12.28
C HIS A 154 6.64 26.44 12.10
N PHE A 155 6.76 25.43 12.96
CA PHE A 155 5.98 24.20 12.88
C PHE A 155 4.89 24.17 13.96
N ARG A 156 3.72 23.71 13.57
CA ARG A 156 2.60 23.43 14.47
C ARG A 156 1.90 22.16 14.03
N MET A 157 1.48 21.34 14.96
CA MET A 157 0.67 20.16 14.73
C MET A 157 -0.61 20.25 15.55
N LEU A 158 -1.71 19.79 15.00
CA LEU A 158 -3.02 19.70 15.66
C LEU A 158 -3.62 18.33 15.31
N VAL A 159 -3.96 17.55 16.32
CA VAL A 159 -4.64 16.27 16.16
C VAL A 159 -6.04 16.40 16.72
N ILE A 160 -7.03 16.37 15.83
CA ILE A 160 -8.42 16.75 16.11
C ILE A 160 -9.28 15.50 16.21
N GLY A 161 -9.86 15.25 17.36
CA GLY A 161 -10.80 14.17 17.62
C GLY A 161 -12.18 14.50 17.08
N ARG A 162 -12.49 13.98 15.87
CA ARG A 162 -13.79 14.13 15.23
C ARG A 162 -14.86 13.35 15.99
N GLU A 163 -15.94 13.99 16.39
CA GLU A 163 -17.01 13.40 17.20
C GLU A 163 -16.57 12.93 18.59
N GLU A 164 -15.44 13.48 19.07
CA GLU A 164 -14.86 13.11 20.36
C GLU A 164 -14.98 14.25 21.37
N SER A 165 -15.34 13.91 22.59
CA SER A 165 -15.31 14.86 23.70
C SER A 165 -13.87 15.15 24.15
N GLU A 166 -13.69 16.28 24.86
CA GLU A 166 -12.37 16.61 25.44
C GLU A 166 -11.86 15.52 26.39
N ALA A 167 -12.77 14.93 27.18
CA ALA A 167 -12.44 13.83 28.09
C ALA A 167 -11.95 12.59 27.33
N SER A 168 -12.63 12.23 26.22
CA SER A 168 -12.26 11.10 25.38
C SER A 168 -10.89 11.31 24.75
N VAL A 169 -10.62 12.50 24.20
CA VAL A 169 -9.30 12.81 23.60
C VAL A 169 -8.20 12.75 24.65
N LYS A 170 -8.42 13.35 25.84
CA LYS A 170 -7.44 13.31 26.95
C LYS A 170 -7.13 11.90 27.41
N GLU A 171 -8.15 11.08 27.62
CA GLU A 171 -8.00 9.69 28.02
C GLU A 171 -7.24 8.88 26.98
N HIS A 172 -7.60 9.04 25.71
CA HIS A 172 -6.95 8.35 24.60
C HIS A 172 -5.47 8.71 24.50
N PHE A 173 -5.12 10.00 24.59
CA PHE A 173 -3.74 10.46 24.54
C PHE A 173 -2.92 9.98 25.74
N ALA A 174 -3.49 10.03 26.93
CA ALA A 174 -2.83 9.52 28.13
C ALA A 174 -2.56 8.02 28.03
N LYS A 175 -3.54 7.24 27.59
CA LYS A 175 -3.44 5.79 27.41
C LYS A 175 -2.31 5.39 26.45
N HIS A 176 -2.15 6.14 25.36
CA HIS A 176 -1.17 5.85 24.30
C HIS A 176 0.12 6.67 24.42
N GLN A 177 0.22 7.55 25.44
CA GLN A 177 1.39 8.40 25.71
C GLN A 177 1.71 9.37 24.55
N PHE A 178 0.68 9.88 23.87
CA PHE A 178 0.83 10.91 22.86
C PHE A 178 1.04 12.28 23.50
N THR A 179 1.96 13.09 22.92
CA THR A 179 2.36 14.39 23.45
C THR A 179 2.07 15.56 22.50
N PHE A 180 1.57 15.30 21.32
CA PHE A 180 1.16 16.32 20.37
C PHE A 180 -0.11 17.04 20.85
N PRO A 181 -0.34 18.32 20.42
CA PRO A 181 -1.54 19.09 20.80
C PRO A 181 -2.81 18.42 20.27
N GLY A 182 -3.75 18.15 21.18
CA GLY A 182 -5.04 17.56 20.89
C GLY A 182 -6.15 18.61 20.86
N VAL A 183 -7.17 18.38 20.05
CA VAL A 183 -8.36 19.20 19.96
C VAL A 183 -9.59 18.30 19.96
N ALA A 184 -10.62 18.66 20.73
CA ALA A 184 -11.91 17.98 20.68
C ALA A 184 -12.85 18.69 19.71
N ASP A 185 -13.54 17.91 18.89
CA ASP A 185 -14.54 18.40 17.93
C ASP A 185 -15.82 17.54 17.98
N PRO A 186 -16.54 17.56 19.12
CA PRO A 186 -17.68 16.68 19.36
C PRO A 186 -18.83 16.89 18.38
N ASP A 187 -19.02 18.10 17.91
CA ASP A 187 -20.09 18.51 17.00
C ASP A 187 -19.63 18.60 15.54
N ARG A 188 -18.42 18.17 15.21
CA ARG A 188 -17.80 18.25 13.87
C ARG A 188 -17.64 19.69 13.34
N LYS A 189 -17.72 20.69 14.18
CA LYS A 189 -17.65 22.10 13.75
C LYS A 189 -16.35 22.48 13.07
N ILE A 190 -15.24 21.85 13.48
CA ILE A 190 -13.94 22.05 12.84
C ILE A 190 -13.84 21.20 11.59
N PHE A 191 -14.17 19.91 11.70
CA PHE A 191 -14.07 18.93 10.62
C PHE A 191 -14.85 19.36 9.37
N ASP A 192 -16.09 19.81 9.54
CA ASP A 192 -16.99 20.21 8.44
C ASP A 192 -16.50 21.42 7.62
N HIS A 193 -15.46 22.12 8.06
CA HIS A 193 -14.78 23.11 7.24
C HIS A 193 -13.76 22.53 6.28
N PHE A 194 -13.31 21.30 6.52
CA PHE A 194 -12.23 20.65 5.77
C PHE A 194 -12.72 19.48 4.90
N ALA A 195 -13.75 18.77 5.33
CA ALA A 195 -14.23 17.59 4.66
C ALA A 195 -15.73 17.35 4.83
N ASP A 196 -16.27 16.54 3.90
CA ASP A 196 -17.68 16.15 3.82
C ASP A 196 -17.81 14.66 4.11
N ASN A 197 -17.97 14.18 5.29
CA ASN A 197 -18.53 12.82 5.51
C ASN A 197 -18.69 12.45 6.98
#